data_81066f716dd1463fc6d780fb94531451
#
_entry.id   81066f716dd1463fc6d780fb94531451
#
_cell.length_a   1.000
_cell.length_b   1.000
_cell.length_c   1.000
_cell.angle_alpha   90.00
_cell.angle_beta   90.00
_cell.angle_gamma   90.00
#
_symmetry.space_group_name_H-M   'P 1'
#
loop_
_entity.id
_entity.type
_entity.pdbx_description
1 polymer ?
#
loop_
_entity_poly.entity_id
_entity_poly.type
_entity_poly.pdbx_seq_one_letter_code
_entity_poly.pdbx_strand_id
1 'polypeptide(L)'
;MFLRIIMTAFLLGSLSFELYAQNSVTLNVNLYPIQTLLVNTAQKEVNLEYNTREDYRNGVVSEQQDHLIIYSTGGFQVKVSAVTAAIDKDMLSNIIIMPSSGSKPLEQSHVMYTGKNISEIEQPIISATKGAIDKNVNISYKGAGNDALVGLTKNNTPATHTYTVLYTIVSQ
;
A
#
# COMPACT_ATOMS: atom_id res chain seq x y z
N MET A 1 30.50 -16.91 82.08
CA MET A 1 30.38 -15.59 81.45
C MET A 1 31.01 -15.56 80.07
N PHE A 2 32.19 -16.16 79.84
CA PHE A 2 32.88 -16.23 78.54
C PHE A 2 32.11 -16.92 77.42
N LEU A 3 31.39 -18.02 77.71
CA LEU A 3 30.64 -18.76 76.70
C LEU A 3 29.45 -17.99 76.09
N ARG A 4 28.85 -17.10 76.86
CA ARG A 4 27.74 -16.24 76.35
C ARG A 4 28.24 -15.14 75.42
N ILE A 5 29.47 -14.63 75.63
CA ILE A 5 30.08 -13.60 74.78
C ILE A 5 30.46 -14.18 73.42
N ILE A 6 30.97 -15.41 73.39
CA ILE A 6 31.35 -16.10 72.12
C ILE A 6 30.09 -16.42 71.29
N MET A 7 28.97 -16.80 71.90
CA MET A 7 27.76 -17.10 71.20
C MET A 7 27.08 -15.84 70.62
N THR A 8 27.25 -14.67 71.28
CA THR A 8 26.69 -13.39 70.78
C THR A 8 27.58 -12.86 69.61
N ALA A 9 28.89 -13.07 69.67
CA ALA A 9 29.81 -12.66 68.59
C ALA A 9 29.61 -13.52 67.32
N PHE A 10 29.28 -14.81 67.45
CA PHE A 10 28.98 -15.69 66.32
C PHE A 10 27.64 -15.38 65.64
N LEU A 11 26.65 -14.85 66.39
CA LEU A 11 25.35 -14.46 65.86
C LEU A 11 25.40 -13.13 65.08
N LEU A 12 26.35 -12.24 65.41
CA LEU A 12 26.52 -10.94 64.68
C LEU A 12 27.34 -11.10 63.41
N GLY A 13 28.12 -12.16 63.23
CA GLY A 13 28.93 -12.42 62.04
C GLY A 13 28.20 -12.99 60.85
N SER A 14 26.94 -13.45 61.00
CA SER A 14 26.18 -14.10 59.93
C SER A 14 25.19 -13.20 59.16
N LEU A 15 25.16 -11.91 59.42
CA LEU A 15 24.32 -10.92 58.72
C LEU A 15 25.16 -10.12 57.69
N SER A 16 25.91 -10.84 56.85
CA SER A 16 26.45 -10.24 55.64
C SER A 16 25.32 -10.09 54.61
N PHE A 17 24.57 -9.01 54.68
CA PHE A 17 23.67 -8.65 53.59
C PHE A 17 24.52 -8.21 52.40
N GLU A 18 24.59 -9.06 51.38
CA GLU A 18 25.13 -8.65 50.09
C GLU A 18 24.19 -7.61 49.48
N LEU A 19 24.55 -6.34 49.62
CA LEU A 19 23.89 -5.21 48.98
C LEU A 19 24.28 -5.23 47.49
N TYR A 20 23.48 -5.89 46.65
CA TYR A 20 23.60 -5.76 45.21
C TYR A 20 23.16 -4.37 44.81
N ALA A 21 24.09 -3.51 44.43
CA ALA A 21 23.78 -2.23 43.80
C ALA A 21 23.34 -2.51 42.37
N GLN A 22 22.04 -2.44 42.12
CA GLN A 22 21.51 -2.52 40.75
C GLN A 22 21.59 -1.15 40.10
N ASN A 23 22.39 -1.04 39.03
CA ASN A 23 22.43 0.13 38.17
C ASN A 23 21.49 -0.11 37.00
N SER A 24 20.56 0.78 36.77
CA SER A 24 19.61 0.75 35.67
C SER A 24 19.83 1.90 34.70
N VAL A 25 19.61 1.64 33.42
CA VAL A 25 19.62 2.66 32.38
C VAL A 25 18.25 2.62 31.71
N THR A 26 17.65 3.80 31.52
CA THR A 26 16.43 3.92 30.74
C THR A 26 16.81 4.07 29.28
N LEU A 27 16.40 3.11 28.44
CA LEU A 27 16.53 3.19 27.00
C LEU A 27 15.19 3.58 26.39
N ASN A 28 15.16 4.70 25.67
CA ASN A 28 14.00 5.15 24.92
C ASN A 28 14.26 4.88 23.42
N VAL A 29 13.36 4.13 22.78
CA VAL A 29 13.38 3.91 21.33
C VAL A 29 12.17 4.61 20.72
N ASN A 30 12.41 5.64 19.92
CA ASN A 30 11.36 6.43 19.27
C ASN A 30 11.23 5.98 17.82
N LEU A 31 10.08 5.41 17.46
CA LEU A 31 9.76 4.96 16.11
C LEU A 31 8.78 5.93 15.46
N TYR A 32 9.14 6.44 14.29
CA TYR A 32 8.29 7.34 13.51
C TYR A 32 7.69 6.61 12.32
N PRO A 33 6.42 6.87 11.95
CA PRO A 33 5.80 6.27 10.78
C PRO A 33 6.48 6.78 9.51
N ILE A 34 6.84 5.86 8.62
CA ILE A 34 7.41 6.16 7.29
C ILE A 34 6.60 5.39 6.26
N GLN A 35 6.21 6.07 5.18
CA GLN A 35 5.50 5.50 4.07
C GLN A 35 6.08 6.00 2.75
N THR A 36 6.25 5.09 1.79
CA THR A 36 6.69 5.40 0.43
C THR A 36 5.89 4.57 -0.55
N LEU A 37 5.43 5.22 -1.61
CA LEU A 37 4.75 4.61 -2.74
C LEU A 37 5.45 5.07 -4.02
N LEU A 38 5.93 4.13 -4.81
CA LEU A 38 6.57 4.41 -6.08
C LEU A 38 5.82 3.71 -7.21
N VAL A 39 5.67 4.41 -8.32
CA VAL A 39 5.20 3.82 -9.58
C VAL A 39 6.42 3.41 -10.40
N ASN A 40 6.37 2.22 -10.98
CA ASN A 40 7.42 1.72 -11.87
C ASN A 40 7.66 2.71 -13.02
N THR A 41 8.87 3.25 -13.09
CA THR A 41 9.22 4.31 -14.02
C THR A 41 9.14 3.91 -15.50
N ALA A 42 9.27 2.61 -15.80
CA ALA A 42 9.10 2.07 -17.14
C ALA A 42 7.62 1.93 -17.57
N GLN A 43 6.68 2.12 -16.66
CA GLN A 43 5.24 1.92 -16.86
C GLN A 43 4.43 3.20 -16.57
N LYS A 44 5.04 4.37 -16.77
CA LYS A 44 4.36 5.66 -16.53
C LYS A 44 3.30 6.01 -17.56
N GLU A 45 3.32 5.33 -18.68
CA GLU A 45 2.34 5.45 -19.76
C GLU A 45 1.67 4.10 -19.97
N VAL A 46 0.35 4.09 -19.96
CA VAL A 46 -0.48 2.89 -20.15
C VAL A 46 -1.51 3.21 -21.24
N ASN A 47 -1.54 2.38 -22.27
CA ASN A 47 -2.47 2.54 -23.40
C ASN A 47 -3.56 1.46 -23.35
N LEU A 48 -4.80 1.89 -23.49
CA LEU A 48 -5.98 1.04 -23.74
C LEU A 48 -6.45 1.30 -25.16
N GLU A 49 -6.15 0.40 -26.07
CA GLU A 49 -6.38 0.58 -27.50
C GLU A 49 -7.61 -0.18 -27.97
N TYR A 50 -8.55 0.52 -28.57
CA TYR A 50 -9.79 -0.02 -29.15
C TYR A 50 -9.66 0.03 -30.67
N ASN A 51 -9.09 -1.01 -31.28
CA ASN A 51 -8.76 -1.06 -32.70
C ASN A 51 -9.75 -1.91 -33.52
N THR A 52 -10.46 -2.84 -32.82
CA THR A 52 -11.37 -3.78 -33.48
C THR A 52 -12.77 -3.71 -32.87
N ARG A 53 -13.76 -4.25 -33.59
CA ARG A 53 -15.12 -4.38 -33.08
C ARG A 53 -15.20 -5.22 -31.80
N GLU A 54 -14.35 -6.24 -31.71
CA GLU A 54 -14.23 -7.11 -30.55
C GLU A 54 -13.72 -6.35 -29.32
N ASP A 55 -12.83 -5.37 -29.48
CA ASP A 55 -12.34 -4.52 -28.39
C ASP A 55 -13.50 -3.69 -27.79
N TYR A 56 -14.34 -3.10 -28.63
CA TYR A 56 -15.53 -2.37 -28.16
C TYR A 56 -16.54 -3.27 -27.47
N ARG A 57 -16.70 -4.52 -27.97
CA ARG A 57 -17.65 -5.47 -27.39
C ARG A 57 -17.17 -6.06 -26.08
N ASN A 58 -15.90 -6.47 -26.01
CA ASN A 58 -15.34 -7.23 -24.88
C ASN A 58 -14.61 -6.37 -23.88
N GLY A 59 -14.23 -5.13 -24.26
CA GLY A 59 -13.29 -4.29 -23.53
C GLY A 59 -11.85 -4.68 -23.79
N VAL A 60 -10.94 -3.84 -23.31
CA VAL A 60 -9.49 -4.04 -23.42
C VAL A 60 -8.85 -4.06 -22.04
N VAL A 61 -7.71 -4.74 -21.91
CA VAL A 61 -6.98 -4.85 -20.62
C VAL A 61 -5.50 -4.59 -20.87
N SER A 62 -4.91 -3.81 -19.98
CA SER A 62 -3.46 -3.59 -19.91
C SER A 62 -2.95 -4.00 -18.54
N GLU A 63 -2.14 -5.06 -18.48
CA GLU A 63 -1.57 -5.61 -17.25
C GLU A 63 -0.20 -4.99 -16.99
N GLN A 64 -0.04 -4.36 -15.83
CA GLN A 64 1.21 -3.75 -15.40
C GLN A 64 1.79 -4.56 -14.24
N GLN A 65 2.82 -5.37 -14.53
CA GLN A 65 3.49 -6.20 -13.53
C GLN A 65 4.38 -5.36 -12.62
N ASP A 66 4.29 -5.57 -11.29
CA ASP A 66 5.07 -4.83 -10.30
C ASP A 66 4.97 -3.31 -10.47
N HIS A 67 3.75 -2.83 -10.75
CA HIS A 67 3.49 -1.43 -11.06
C HIS A 67 3.72 -0.50 -9.88
N LEU A 68 3.33 -0.93 -8.69
CA LEU A 68 3.53 -0.17 -7.46
C LEU A 68 4.54 -0.88 -6.55
N ILE A 69 5.45 -0.09 -5.96
CA ILE A 69 6.39 -0.54 -4.94
C ILE A 69 6.04 0.19 -3.65
N ILE A 70 5.81 -0.58 -2.58
CA ILE A 70 5.29 -0.07 -1.31
C ILE A 70 6.26 -0.34 -0.19
N TYR A 71 6.60 0.71 0.56
CA TYR A 71 7.23 0.63 1.87
C TYR A 71 6.34 1.31 2.90
N SER A 72 6.05 0.65 4.03
CA SER A 72 5.32 1.24 5.15
C SER A 72 5.73 0.59 6.46
N THR A 73 5.98 1.38 7.49
CA THR A 73 6.31 0.89 8.83
C THR A 73 5.10 0.40 9.62
N GLY A 74 3.88 0.73 9.19
CA GLY A 74 2.61 0.34 9.83
C GLY A 74 1.54 0.01 8.80
N GLY A 75 0.31 -0.25 9.25
CA GLY A 75 -0.84 -0.46 8.39
C GLY A 75 -1.10 0.74 7.47
N PHE A 76 -1.59 0.49 6.26
CA PHE A 76 -1.75 1.53 5.25
C PHE A 76 -2.91 1.25 4.29
N GLN A 77 -3.32 2.30 3.58
CA GLN A 77 -4.18 2.19 2.40
C GLN A 77 -3.49 2.83 1.20
N VAL A 78 -3.66 2.24 0.03
CA VAL A 78 -3.38 2.91 -1.24
C VAL A 78 -4.70 3.27 -1.87
N LYS A 79 -4.84 4.55 -2.18
CA LYS A 79 -6.00 5.12 -2.86
C LYS A 79 -5.64 5.50 -4.27
N VAL A 80 -6.65 5.52 -5.13
CA VAL A 80 -6.55 5.96 -6.52
C VAL A 80 -7.57 7.05 -6.82
N SER A 81 -7.16 8.02 -7.61
CA SER A 81 -8.03 9.01 -8.26
C SER A 81 -7.48 9.35 -9.62
N ALA A 82 -8.22 10.11 -10.43
CA ALA A 82 -7.72 10.64 -11.69
C ALA A 82 -7.99 12.12 -11.82
N VAL A 83 -7.09 12.79 -12.51
CA VAL A 83 -7.28 14.16 -12.98
C VAL A 83 -7.57 14.12 -14.48
N THR A 84 -8.62 14.78 -14.89
CA THR A 84 -9.06 14.86 -16.29
C THR A 84 -9.43 16.28 -16.68
N ALA A 85 -9.36 16.58 -17.98
CA ALA A 85 -10.02 17.76 -18.52
C ALA A 85 -11.54 17.57 -18.43
N ALA A 86 -12.26 18.67 -18.21
CA ALA A 86 -13.71 18.65 -17.94
C ALA A 86 -14.58 17.94 -19.01
N ILE A 87 -14.05 17.76 -20.22
CA ILE A 87 -14.76 17.20 -21.38
C ILE A 87 -14.84 15.65 -21.34
N ASP A 88 -13.95 15.00 -20.57
CA ASP A 88 -13.76 13.54 -20.67
C ASP A 88 -14.23 12.77 -19.41
N LYS A 89 -15.04 13.41 -18.55
CA LYS A 89 -15.50 12.81 -17.28
C LYS A 89 -16.33 11.53 -17.46
N ASP A 90 -17.16 11.53 -18.49
CA ASP A 90 -18.07 10.39 -18.75
C ASP A 90 -17.32 9.11 -19.10
N MET A 91 -16.10 9.24 -19.66
CA MET A 91 -15.28 8.09 -20.01
C MET A 91 -14.54 7.48 -18.79
N LEU A 92 -14.23 8.28 -17.75
CA LEU A 92 -13.51 7.80 -16.55
C LEU A 92 -14.23 6.64 -15.87
N SER A 93 -15.55 6.70 -15.76
CA SER A 93 -16.35 5.64 -15.13
C SER A 93 -16.29 4.30 -15.88
N ASN A 94 -15.83 4.31 -17.14
CA ASN A 94 -15.67 3.15 -17.99
C ASN A 94 -14.28 2.49 -17.88
N ILE A 95 -13.43 3.00 -17.00
CA ILE A 95 -12.09 2.43 -16.73
C ILE A 95 -12.05 1.89 -15.30
N ILE A 96 -11.68 0.63 -15.16
CA ILE A 96 -11.53 -0.04 -13.86
C ILE A 96 -10.05 -0.27 -13.60
N ILE A 97 -9.60 0.08 -12.39
CA ILE A 97 -8.29 -0.31 -11.87
C ILE A 97 -8.45 -1.49 -10.93
N MET A 98 -7.69 -2.55 -11.16
CA MET A 98 -7.72 -3.78 -10.37
C MET A 98 -6.31 -4.08 -9.86
N PRO A 99 -6.04 -3.91 -8.55
CA PRO A 99 -4.80 -4.33 -7.95
C PRO A 99 -4.76 -5.83 -7.73
N SER A 100 -3.58 -6.41 -7.76
CA SER A 100 -3.32 -7.82 -7.42
C SER A 100 -1.90 -8.00 -6.89
N SER A 101 -1.59 -9.18 -6.35
CA SER A 101 -0.26 -9.50 -5.84
C SER A 101 0.80 -9.43 -6.92
N GLY A 102 1.92 -8.75 -6.65
CA GLY A 102 3.10 -8.70 -7.50
C GLY A 102 4.12 -9.79 -7.16
N SER A 103 5.33 -9.66 -7.72
CA SER A 103 6.43 -10.63 -7.55
C SER A 103 6.94 -10.73 -6.10
N LYS A 104 6.83 -9.63 -5.33
CA LYS A 104 7.11 -9.57 -3.89
C LYS A 104 5.80 -9.25 -3.15
N PRO A 105 4.91 -10.22 -2.92
CA PRO A 105 3.56 -9.96 -2.48
C PRO A 105 3.49 -9.42 -1.06
N LEU A 106 2.43 -8.66 -0.78
CA LEU A 106 1.96 -8.40 0.58
C LEU A 106 1.45 -9.70 1.22
N GLU A 107 1.48 -9.77 2.54
CA GLU A 107 0.96 -10.94 3.27
C GLU A 107 -0.56 -11.03 3.10
N GLN A 108 -1.04 -12.11 2.47
CA GLN A 108 -2.45 -12.26 2.05
C GLN A 108 -3.46 -12.17 3.21
N SER A 109 -3.08 -12.65 4.39
CA SER A 109 -3.93 -12.58 5.60
C SER A 109 -4.14 -11.14 6.11
N HIS A 110 -3.35 -10.18 5.66
CA HIS A 110 -3.33 -8.80 6.12
C HIS A 110 -3.57 -7.76 5.03
N VAL A 111 -3.91 -8.20 3.82
CA VAL A 111 -4.16 -7.31 2.68
C VAL A 111 -5.49 -7.60 2.02
N MET A 112 -6.18 -6.55 1.61
CA MET A 112 -7.36 -6.61 0.75
C MET A 112 -7.12 -5.77 -0.50
N TYR A 113 -7.34 -6.38 -1.66
CA TYR A 113 -7.33 -5.73 -2.97
C TYR A 113 -8.76 -5.50 -3.43
N THR A 114 -9.08 -4.30 -3.89
CA THR A 114 -10.43 -3.94 -4.33
C THR A 114 -10.36 -3.22 -5.67
N GLY A 115 -10.97 -3.80 -6.70
CA GLY A 115 -11.12 -3.12 -8.00
C GLY A 115 -12.07 -1.93 -7.88
N LYS A 116 -11.73 -0.81 -8.54
CA LYS A 116 -12.52 0.42 -8.55
C LYS A 116 -12.59 1.02 -9.94
N ASN A 117 -13.76 1.54 -10.30
CA ASN A 117 -13.86 2.46 -11.43
C ASN A 117 -13.11 3.73 -11.09
N ILE A 118 -12.35 4.25 -12.05
CA ILE A 118 -11.62 5.51 -11.84
C ILE A 118 -12.60 6.66 -11.71
N SER A 119 -12.30 7.58 -10.80
CA SER A 119 -13.04 8.81 -10.61
C SER A 119 -12.12 9.94 -10.12
N GLU A 120 -12.60 11.17 -10.09
CA GLU A 120 -11.88 12.30 -9.50
C GLU A 120 -11.80 12.20 -7.97
N ILE A 121 -12.64 11.37 -7.35
CA ILE A 121 -12.64 11.14 -5.90
C ILE A 121 -11.70 9.99 -5.55
N GLU A 122 -10.83 10.22 -4.58
CA GLU A 122 -9.92 9.18 -4.07
C GLU A 122 -10.71 7.99 -3.51
N GLN A 123 -10.37 6.79 -3.98
CA GLN A 123 -10.98 5.54 -3.56
C GLN A 123 -9.91 4.53 -3.14
N PRO A 124 -10.08 3.82 -2.02
CA PRO A 124 -9.12 2.80 -1.59
C PRO A 124 -9.18 1.60 -2.52
N ILE A 125 -8.00 1.18 -3.01
CA ILE A 125 -7.82 -0.03 -3.84
C ILE A 125 -7.00 -1.10 -3.13
N ILE A 126 -6.16 -0.72 -2.16
CA ILE A 126 -5.39 -1.63 -1.32
C ILE A 126 -5.58 -1.19 0.12
N SER A 127 -5.89 -2.13 1.02
CA SER A 127 -5.87 -1.94 2.47
C SER A 127 -5.00 -3.02 3.10
N ALA A 128 -4.02 -2.63 3.91
CA ALA A 128 -3.13 -3.54 4.60
C ALA A 128 -3.04 -3.20 6.09
N THR A 129 -3.29 -4.17 6.95
CA THR A 129 -3.29 -4.00 8.42
C THR A 129 -1.89 -4.07 9.03
N LYS A 130 -0.89 -4.45 8.24
CA LYS A 130 0.54 -4.51 8.63
C LYS A 130 1.41 -3.67 7.72
N GLY A 131 2.61 -3.34 8.19
CA GLY A 131 3.66 -2.71 7.39
C GLY A 131 4.13 -3.57 6.21
N ALA A 132 4.85 -2.94 5.30
CA ALA A 132 5.37 -3.56 4.08
C ALA A 132 6.81 -3.09 3.84
N ILE A 133 7.70 -3.99 3.43
CA ILE A 133 9.08 -3.67 3.08
C ILE A 133 9.27 -4.02 1.61
N ASP A 134 9.34 -3.00 0.75
CA ASP A 134 9.58 -3.11 -0.70
C ASP A 134 8.70 -4.18 -1.37
N LYS A 135 7.40 -4.11 -1.07
CA LYS A 135 6.41 -5.04 -1.62
C LYS A 135 5.87 -4.54 -2.95
N ASN A 136 5.62 -5.47 -3.86
CA ASN A 136 5.18 -5.17 -5.22
C ASN A 136 3.70 -5.50 -5.39
N VAL A 137 3.02 -4.64 -6.16
CA VAL A 137 1.62 -4.81 -6.52
C VAL A 137 1.48 -4.64 -8.03
N ASN A 138 0.80 -5.59 -8.67
CA ASN A 138 0.40 -5.49 -10.07
C ASN A 138 -0.86 -4.63 -10.17
N ILE A 139 -0.98 -3.89 -11.25
CA ILE A 139 -2.19 -3.14 -11.57
C ILE A 139 -2.68 -3.55 -12.96
N SER A 140 -3.95 -3.92 -13.05
CA SER A 140 -4.65 -4.14 -14.29
C SER A 140 -5.56 -2.95 -14.58
N TYR A 141 -5.39 -2.34 -15.73
CA TYR A 141 -6.27 -1.29 -16.25
C TYR A 141 -7.24 -1.93 -17.24
N LYS A 142 -8.54 -1.85 -16.98
CA LYS A 142 -9.58 -2.43 -17.83
C LYS A 142 -10.46 -1.34 -18.39
N GLY A 143 -10.53 -1.23 -19.70
CA GLY A 143 -11.49 -0.42 -20.40
C GLY A 143 -12.80 -1.20 -20.63
N ALA A 144 -13.94 -0.50 -20.55
CA ALA A 144 -15.26 -1.11 -20.67
C ALA A 144 -15.49 -1.76 -22.03
N GLY A 145 -16.23 -2.88 -22.02
CA GLY A 145 -16.83 -3.49 -23.19
C GLY A 145 -18.29 -3.11 -23.37
N ASN A 146 -19.07 -4.05 -23.92
CA ASN A 146 -20.51 -3.88 -24.18
C ASN A 146 -20.84 -2.62 -25.01
N ASP A 147 -19.93 -2.26 -25.93
CA ASP A 147 -20.06 -1.11 -26.81
C ASP A 147 -20.21 0.24 -26.08
N ALA A 148 -19.81 0.30 -24.78
CA ALA A 148 -19.98 1.50 -23.95
C ALA A 148 -19.20 2.74 -24.47
N LEU A 149 -18.15 2.53 -25.25
CA LEU A 149 -17.31 3.59 -25.80
C LEU A 149 -17.61 3.90 -27.28
N VAL A 150 -18.64 3.26 -27.85
CA VAL A 150 -19.08 3.55 -29.22
C VAL A 150 -19.64 4.97 -29.29
N GLY A 151 -19.23 5.73 -30.31
CA GLY A 151 -19.65 7.12 -30.50
C GLY A 151 -18.77 8.16 -29.81
N LEU A 152 -17.74 7.76 -29.05
CA LEU A 152 -16.78 8.68 -28.45
C LEU A 152 -15.67 9.12 -29.43
N THR A 153 -15.57 8.46 -30.60
CA THR A 153 -14.75 8.96 -31.70
C THR A 153 -15.46 10.11 -32.40
N LYS A 154 -14.71 11.15 -32.79
CA LYS A 154 -15.27 12.32 -33.50
C LYS A 154 -15.08 12.14 -35.00
N ASN A 155 -16.16 12.21 -35.77
CA ASN A 155 -16.17 12.23 -37.25
C ASN A 155 -15.36 11.08 -37.90
N ASN A 156 -15.43 9.87 -37.34
CA ASN A 156 -14.65 8.70 -37.77
C ASN A 156 -13.13 8.92 -37.80
N THR A 157 -12.62 9.85 -37.00
CA THR A 157 -11.19 10.05 -36.79
C THR A 157 -10.78 9.45 -35.46
N PRO A 158 -9.53 8.92 -35.32
CA PRO A 158 -9.01 8.49 -34.03
C PRO A 158 -9.12 9.59 -32.98
N ALA A 159 -9.60 9.25 -31.80
CA ALA A 159 -9.67 10.15 -30.65
C ALA A 159 -8.81 9.59 -29.53
N THR A 160 -7.97 10.43 -28.92
CA THR A 160 -7.18 10.06 -27.75
C THR A 160 -7.73 10.81 -26.53
N HIS A 161 -8.08 10.07 -25.50
CA HIS A 161 -8.52 10.57 -24.21
C HIS A 161 -7.40 10.30 -23.19
N THR A 162 -6.85 11.35 -22.59
CA THR A 162 -5.70 11.24 -21.68
C THR A 162 -6.11 11.58 -20.25
N TYR A 163 -5.73 10.72 -19.31
CA TYR A 163 -5.98 10.87 -17.88
C TYR A 163 -4.69 10.75 -17.10
N THR A 164 -4.55 11.55 -16.04
CA THR A 164 -3.48 11.36 -15.07
C THR A 164 -4.04 10.59 -13.88
N VAL A 165 -3.57 9.36 -13.69
CA VAL A 165 -3.94 8.53 -12.55
C VAL A 165 -2.99 8.84 -11.39
N LEU A 166 -3.55 9.15 -10.23
CA LEU A 166 -2.83 9.46 -9.01
C LEU A 166 -2.99 8.31 -8.01
N TYR A 167 -1.88 7.86 -7.45
CA TYR A 167 -1.84 6.91 -6.36
C TYR A 167 -1.35 7.59 -5.10
N THR A 168 -2.09 7.45 -4.01
CA THR A 168 -1.78 8.05 -2.70
C THR A 168 -1.70 6.96 -1.64
N ILE A 169 -0.66 6.97 -0.81
CA ILE A 169 -0.57 6.10 0.36
C ILE A 169 -0.90 6.89 1.62
N VAL A 170 -1.73 6.31 2.48
CA VAL A 170 -2.11 6.90 3.77
C VAL A 170 -2.04 5.86 4.87
N SER A 171 -1.77 6.29 6.11
CA SER A 171 -1.82 5.42 7.30
C SER A 171 -3.24 4.93 7.55
N GLN A 172 -3.35 3.69 8.03
CA GLN A 172 -4.60 3.06 8.43
C GLN A 172 -4.68 2.99 9.96
#